data_c1471ce6bcbbe2b381896d9afde33ed1
#
_entry.id   c1471ce6bcbbe2b381896d9afde33ed1
#
_cell.length_a   1.000
_cell.length_b   1.000
_cell.length_c   1.000
_cell.angle_alpha   90.00
_cell.angle_beta   90.00
_cell.angle_gamma   90.00
#
_symmetry.space_group_name_H-M   'P 1'
#
loop_
_entity.id
_entity.type
_entity.pdbx_description
1 polymer ?
#
loop_
_entity_poly.entity_id
_entity_poly.type
_entity_poly.pdbx_seq_one_letter_code
_entity_poly.pdbx_strand_id
1 'polypeptide(L)'
;ANVSFGAPQAAAGGADLVKDTTTAGFQADVIAESRKQPVLVDFWAPWCGPCKQLTPIIEKAVREAGGAVKLVKMNIDDHPAIAG
;
A
#
# COMPACT_ATOMS: atom_id res chain seq x y z
N ALA A 1 2.69 20.63 10.79
CA ALA A 1 2.46 20.36 10.22
C ALA A 1 2.08 20.14 9.95
N ASN A 2 2.19 20.48 10.20
CA ASN A 2 1.80 20.25 9.59
C ASN A 2 1.28 20.16 9.33
N VAL A 3 1.19 20.49 9.54
CA VAL A 3 0.70 20.36 8.94
C VAL A 3 0.15 20.39 8.65
N SER A 4 -0.03 20.78 8.75
CA SER A 4 -0.48 20.72 8.10
C SER A 4 -1.00 20.81 7.72
N PHE A 5 -1.30 21.26 7.74
CA PHE A 5 -1.83 21.22 7.07
C PHE A 5 -2.41 20.89 6.62
N GLY A 6 -2.69 21.15 6.86
CA GLY A 6 -3.08 20.63 6.24
C GLY A 6 -3.59 20.10 5.98
N ALA A 7 -3.70 20.45 6.00
CA ALA A 7 -4.02 19.73 5.68
C ALA A 7 -4.22 19.07 5.34
N PRO A 8 -4.37 19.22 5.28
CA PRO A 8 -4.41 18.33 5.01
C PRO A 8 -4.21 17.71 4.64
N GLN A 9 -3.88 17.72 4.59
CA GLN A 9 -3.48 17.11 4.16
C GLN A 9 -3.37 16.37 4.33
N ALA A 10 -3.41 16.61 4.64
CA ALA A 10 -3.20 15.88 4.85
C ALA A 10 -3.56 15.14 4.96
N ALA A 11 -3.69 15.74 5.51
CA ALA A 11 -4.01 14.52 5.79
C ALA A 11 -4.19 13.57 4.84
N ALA A 12 -4.35 14.02 4.09
CA ALA A 12 -4.50 13.22 3.00
C ALA A 12 -3.65 12.05 2.96
N GLY A 13 -2.59 12.20 3.39
CA GLY A 13 -1.63 11.26 3.13
C GLY A 13 -1.88 9.88 3.65
N GLY A 14 -2.43 9.77 4.85
CA GLY A 14 -2.53 8.48 5.49
C GLY A 14 -3.34 7.46 4.71
N ALA A 15 -4.51 7.88 4.25
CA ALA A 15 -5.42 6.98 3.56
C ALA A 15 -4.91 6.59 2.17
N ASP A 16 -4.20 7.50 1.52
CA ASP A 16 -3.73 7.27 0.18
C ASP A 16 -2.42 6.49 0.11
N LEU A 17 -1.69 6.42 1.21
CA LEU A 17 -0.39 5.76 1.24
C LEU A 17 -0.48 4.24 1.34
N VAL A 18 -1.58 3.73 1.87
CA VAL A 18 -1.80 2.30 2.04
C VAL A 18 -3.14 1.93 1.41
N LYS A 19 -3.12 1.00 0.48
CA LYS A 19 -4.30 0.65 -0.28
C LYS A 19 -4.32 -0.84 -0.60
N ASP A 20 -5.53 -1.44 -0.56
CA ASP A 20 -5.73 -2.79 -1.07
C ASP A 20 -5.99 -2.71 -2.56
N THR A 21 -5.49 -3.68 -3.32
CA THR A 21 -5.73 -3.74 -4.76
C THR A 21 -6.29 -5.10 -5.16
N THR A 22 -6.67 -5.19 -6.42
CA THR A 22 -7.27 -6.38 -7.01
C THR A 22 -6.55 -6.70 -8.31
N THR A 23 -6.85 -7.87 -8.90
CA THR A 23 -6.32 -8.21 -10.22
C THR A 23 -6.67 -7.12 -11.23
N ALA A 24 -7.91 -6.66 -11.22
CA ALA A 24 -8.36 -5.63 -12.16
C ALA A 24 -7.72 -4.28 -11.90
N GLY A 25 -7.43 -3.97 -10.63
CA GLY A 25 -6.87 -2.67 -10.25
C GLY A 25 -5.36 -2.59 -10.29
N PHE A 26 -4.67 -3.72 -10.45
CA PHE A 26 -3.22 -3.79 -10.32
C PHE A 26 -2.49 -2.84 -11.26
N GLN A 27 -2.94 -2.76 -12.51
CA GLN A 27 -2.31 -1.89 -13.51
C GLN A 27 -2.31 -0.44 -13.05
N ALA A 28 -3.43 0.06 -12.59
CA ALA A 28 -3.55 1.45 -12.16
C ALA A 28 -2.87 1.70 -10.81
N ASP A 29 -3.08 0.78 -9.87
CA ASP A 29 -2.62 0.99 -8.49
C ASP A 29 -1.12 0.76 -8.32
N VAL A 30 -0.53 -0.11 -9.13
CA VAL A 30 0.89 -0.46 -9.01
C VAL A 30 1.69 0.03 -10.20
N ILE A 31 1.35 -0.43 -11.39
CA ILE A 31 2.19 -0.15 -12.57
C ILE A 31 2.19 1.34 -12.92
N ALA A 32 1.01 1.91 -13.08
CA ALA A 32 0.91 3.33 -13.41
C ALA A 32 1.43 4.21 -12.28
N GLU A 33 1.11 3.84 -11.05
CA GLU A 33 1.53 4.62 -9.89
C GLU A 33 3.06 4.58 -9.71
N SER A 34 3.70 3.45 -10.04
CA SER A 34 5.15 3.31 -9.90
C SER A 34 5.93 4.24 -10.82
N ARG A 35 5.28 4.80 -11.81
CA ARG A 35 5.90 5.81 -12.69
C ARG A 35 6.00 7.17 -12.01
N LYS A 36 5.21 7.39 -10.95
CA LYS A 36 5.19 8.65 -10.22
C LYS A 36 6.03 8.57 -8.96
N GLN A 37 6.04 7.42 -8.30
CA GLN A 37 6.76 7.24 -7.05
C GLN A 37 6.96 5.75 -6.80
N PRO A 38 7.89 5.37 -5.90
CA PRO A 38 8.05 3.96 -5.54
C PRO A 38 6.79 3.38 -4.94
N VAL A 39 6.45 2.16 -5.35
CA VAL A 39 5.30 1.43 -4.83
C VAL A 39 5.80 0.08 -4.29
N LEU A 40 5.51 -0.16 -3.03
CA LEU A 40 5.81 -1.43 -2.37
C LEU A 40 4.56 -2.30 -2.45
N VAL A 41 4.68 -3.51 -2.94
CA VAL A 41 3.56 -4.44 -3.04
C VAL A 41 3.69 -5.51 -1.97
N ASP A 42 2.67 -5.62 -1.12
CA ASP A 42 2.62 -6.63 -0.06
C ASP A 42 1.64 -7.72 -0.49
N PHE A 43 2.18 -8.86 -0.91
CA PHE A 43 1.38 -10.04 -1.22
C PHE A 43 1.13 -10.81 0.07
N TRP A 44 -0.14 -11.01 0.43
CA TRP A 44 -0.49 -11.66 1.68
C TRP A 44 -1.66 -12.62 1.50
N ALA A 45 -1.88 -13.45 2.49
CA ALA A 45 -3.02 -14.38 2.50
C ALA A 45 -3.52 -14.58 3.93
N PRO A 46 -4.83 -14.85 4.12
CA PRO A 46 -5.37 -15.06 5.46
C PRO A 46 -4.71 -16.20 6.24
N TRP A 47 -4.20 -17.21 5.52
CA TRP A 47 -3.54 -18.36 6.13
C TRP A 47 -2.05 -18.13 6.42
N CYS A 48 -1.52 -17.02 6.00
CA CYS A 48 -0.11 -16.72 6.18
C CYS A 48 0.11 -15.94 7.48
N GLY A 49 0.50 -16.65 8.55
CA GLY A 49 0.74 -16.02 9.85
C GLY A 49 1.81 -14.94 9.81
N PRO A 50 3.01 -15.24 9.26
CA PRO A 50 4.07 -14.21 9.16
C PRO A 50 3.65 -13.00 8.35
N CYS A 51 2.85 -13.17 7.30
CA CYS A 51 2.36 -12.05 6.50
C CYS A 51 1.52 -11.10 7.35
N LYS A 52 0.64 -11.68 8.19
CA LYS A 52 -0.23 -10.88 9.03
C LYS A 52 0.52 -10.12 10.10
N GLN A 53 1.67 -10.64 10.54
CA GLN A 53 2.52 -9.96 11.51
C GLN A 53 3.34 -8.86 10.83
N LEU A 54 3.76 -9.08 9.60
CA LEU A 54 4.61 -8.15 8.87
C LEU A 54 3.83 -6.93 8.36
N THR A 55 2.59 -7.15 7.92
CA THR A 55 1.79 -6.08 7.31
C THR A 55 1.67 -4.83 8.18
N PRO A 56 1.32 -4.92 9.48
CA PRO A 56 1.23 -3.72 10.31
C PRO A 56 2.56 -2.98 10.43
N ILE A 57 3.66 -3.71 10.43
CA ILE A 57 5.00 -3.13 10.53
C ILE A 57 5.31 -2.32 9.27
N ILE A 58 5.02 -2.90 8.11
CA ILE A 58 5.24 -2.24 6.82
C ILE A 58 4.34 -1.02 6.69
N GLU A 59 3.07 -1.14 7.08
CA GLU A 59 2.14 -0.02 7.03
C GLU A 59 2.64 1.16 7.87
N LYS A 60 3.13 0.87 9.07
CA LYS A 60 3.66 1.91 9.93
C LYS A 60 4.87 2.59 9.30
N ALA A 61 5.79 1.79 8.76
CA ALA A 61 6.98 2.34 8.12
C ALA A 61 6.64 3.23 6.93
N VAL A 62 5.67 2.81 6.11
CA VAL A 62 5.22 3.58 4.95
C VAL A 62 4.61 4.91 5.38
N ARG A 63 3.79 4.89 6.43
CA ARG A 63 3.20 6.12 6.94
C ARG A 63 4.24 7.06 7.52
N GLU A 64 5.25 6.51 8.18
CA GLU A 64 6.34 7.30 8.74
C GLU A 64 7.21 7.92 7.65
N ALA A 65 7.25 7.31 6.47
CA ALA A 65 7.98 7.87 5.33
C ALA A 65 7.28 9.07 4.70
N GLY A 66 6.04 9.34 5.10
CA GLY A 66 5.36 10.59 4.77
C GLY A 66 5.12 10.86 3.29
N GLY A 67 4.89 9.82 2.49
CA GLY A 67 4.60 10.00 1.08
C GLY A 67 5.75 9.65 0.15
N ALA A 68 6.91 9.31 0.71
CA ALA A 68 8.05 8.93 -0.11
C ALA A 68 7.82 7.60 -0.85
N VAL A 69 6.95 6.76 -0.32
CA VAL A 69 6.62 5.46 -0.91
C VAL A 69 5.16 5.16 -0.64
N LYS A 70 4.51 4.44 -1.55
CA LYS A 70 3.16 3.92 -1.35
C LYS A 70 3.21 2.43 -1.09
N LEU A 71 2.23 1.94 -0.32
CA LEU A 71 2.07 0.52 -0.06
C LEU A 71 0.75 0.05 -0.68
N VAL A 72 0.83 -0.99 -1.51
CA VAL A 72 -0.33 -1.63 -2.09
C VAL A 72 -0.36 -3.07 -1.62
N LYS A 73 -1.46 -3.50 -1.03
CA LYS A 73 -1.62 -4.85 -0.50
C LYS A 73 -2.50 -5.67 -1.42
N MET A 74 -2.14 -6.93 -1.64
CA MET A 74 -2.91 -7.83 -2.48
C MET A 74 -3.10 -9.18 -1.80
N ASN A 75 -4.36 -9.57 -1.61
CA ASN A 75 -4.70 -10.88 -1.09
C ASN A 75 -4.55 -11.92 -2.22
N ILE A 76 -3.59 -12.81 -2.11
CA ILE A 76 -3.29 -13.75 -3.18
C ILE A 76 -4.30 -14.89 -3.29
N ASP A 77 -5.12 -15.11 -2.26
CA ASP A 77 -6.21 -16.07 -2.36
C ASP A 77 -7.31 -15.56 -3.27
N ASP A 78 -7.62 -14.26 -3.16
CA ASP A 78 -8.64 -13.63 -3.99
C ASP A 78 -8.12 -13.30 -5.39
N HIS A 79 -6.81 -13.09 -5.51
CA HIS A 79 -6.22 -12.62 -6.76
C HIS A 79 -4.94 -13.39 -7.10
N PRO A 80 -5.05 -14.72 -7.35
CA PRO A 80 -3.87 -15.54 -7.59
C PRO A 80 -3.15 -15.26 -8.90
N ALA A 81 -3.85 -14.68 -9.87
CA ALA A 81 -3.28 -14.51 -11.21
C ALA A 81 -2.05 -13.61 -11.23
N ILE A 82 -2.00 -12.62 -10.35
CA ILE A 82 -0.87 -11.69 -10.32
C ILE A 82 0.34 -12.31 -9.64
N ALA A 83 0.12 -12.96 -8.48
CA ALA A 83 1.23 -13.50 -7.69
C ALA A 83 1.72 -14.85 -8.20
N GLY A 84 0.82 -15.61 -8.81
CA GLY A 84 1.14 -16.95 -9.27
C GLY A 84 1.69 -16.98 -10.66
#